data_f142d97511a2bbb2e176263083492e7d
#
_entry.id   f142d97511a2bbb2e176263083492e7d
#
_cell.length_a   1.000
_cell.length_b   1.000
_cell.length_c   1.000
_cell.angle_alpha   90.00
_cell.angle_beta   90.00
_cell.angle_gamma   90.00
#
_symmetry.space_group_name_H-M   'P 1'
#
loop_
_entity.id
_entity.type
_entity.pdbx_description
1 polymer ?
#
loop_
_entity_poly.entity_id
_entity_poly.type
_entity_poly.pdbx_seq_one_letter_code
_entity_poly.pdbx_strand_id
1 'polypeptide(L)'
;IGCLGGTFGQERLWSLSPISIEMTAVERLQRLFLQSVENGFGEPEWNRQPDSLYAPQRYILGMGGKRLRPVLSLMAAEALGAQAEVALPAAHAVERFHNFSLIHDDIMDEAPVRRGKPTVHTTWGTNTAILSGDALLVMAYESLRQLPDAVLPQALRVFNRTALEVCEGQQWDMDFETQDHIQEGQYLQMIRYKTSVLLGCALELGVWAAQ
;
A
#
# COMPACT_ATOMS: atom_id res chain seq x y z
N ILE A 1 -35.45 41.51 -62.52
CA ILE A 1 -34.87 40.17 -62.40
C ILE A 1 -33.96 40.19 -61.21
N GLY A 2 -34.52 39.86 -60.04
CA GLY A 2 -33.86 40.01 -58.77
C GLY A 2 -33.29 38.68 -58.27
N CYS A 3 -32.06 38.73 -57.83
CA CYS A 3 -31.45 37.65 -56.98
C CYS A 3 -31.64 37.99 -55.55
N LEU A 4 -32.36 37.14 -54.77
CA LEU A 4 -32.43 37.18 -53.37
C LEU A 4 -31.37 36.18 -52.83
N GLY A 5 -30.30 36.69 -52.24
CA GLY A 5 -29.31 35.93 -51.53
C GLY A 5 -29.79 35.68 -50.08
N GLY A 6 -30.10 34.45 -49.78
CA GLY A 6 -30.35 34.02 -48.38
C GLY A 6 -29.04 33.66 -47.73
N THR A 7 -28.66 34.36 -46.68
CA THR A 7 -27.57 34.02 -45.76
C THR A 7 -28.03 32.94 -44.79
N PHE A 8 -27.53 31.73 -44.99
CA PHE A 8 -27.68 30.64 -44.00
C PHE A 8 -26.90 30.98 -42.73
N GLY A 9 -27.61 30.90 -41.60
CA GLY A 9 -27.06 31.18 -40.28
C GLY A 9 -25.98 30.18 -39.91
N GLN A 10 -24.92 30.69 -39.29
CA GLN A 10 -23.88 29.91 -38.68
C GLN A 10 -24.47 29.06 -37.56
N GLU A 11 -24.38 27.74 -37.70
CA GLU A 11 -24.67 26.79 -36.66
C GLU A 11 -23.74 27.06 -35.47
N ARG A 12 -24.34 27.28 -34.30
CA ARG A 12 -23.63 27.33 -33.04
C ARG A 12 -23.08 25.94 -32.77
N LEU A 13 -21.81 25.74 -33.01
CA LEU A 13 -21.04 24.64 -32.49
C LEU A 13 -21.15 24.69 -30.94
N TRP A 14 -21.88 23.75 -30.40
CA TRP A 14 -21.90 23.50 -28.95
C TRP A 14 -20.47 23.18 -28.53
N SER A 15 -19.79 24.13 -27.91
CA SER A 15 -18.55 23.87 -27.19
C SER A 15 -18.93 23.05 -25.95
N LEU A 16 -18.87 21.74 -26.05
CA LEU A 16 -18.86 20.87 -24.90
C LEU A 16 -17.58 21.23 -24.16
N SER A 17 -17.72 21.98 -23.10
CA SER A 17 -16.65 22.13 -22.11
C SER A 17 -16.24 20.72 -21.70
N PRO A 18 -14.93 20.39 -21.64
CA PRO A 18 -14.53 19.08 -21.17
C PRO A 18 -15.13 18.90 -19.77
N ILE A 19 -15.93 17.85 -19.60
CA ILE A 19 -16.43 17.44 -18.28
C ILE A 19 -15.16 17.18 -17.47
N SER A 20 -14.82 18.12 -16.61
CA SER A 20 -13.79 17.89 -15.60
C SER A 20 -14.36 16.82 -14.69
N ILE A 21 -13.95 15.57 -14.90
CA ILE A 21 -14.25 14.47 -13.97
C ILE A 21 -13.55 14.87 -12.67
N GLU A 22 -14.32 15.34 -11.69
CA GLU A 22 -13.80 15.62 -10.37
C GLU A 22 -13.22 14.31 -9.81
N MET A 23 -11.96 14.36 -9.47
CA MET A 23 -11.23 13.24 -8.89
C MET A 23 -11.85 12.91 -7.52
N THR A 24 -12.20 11.66 -7.31
CA THR A 24 -12.72 11.20 -6.02
C THR A 24 -11.67 11.40 -4.91
N ALA A 25 -12.12 11.50 -3.65
CA ALA A 25 -11.21 11.59 -2.50
C ALA A 25 -10.20 10.43 -2.46
N VAL A 26 -10.64 9.22 -2.83
CA VAL A 26 -9.77 8.04 -2.89
C VAL A 26 -8.69 8.20 -3.95
N GLU A 27 -9.05 8.64 -5.16
CA GLU A 27 -8.07 8.86 -6.25
C GLU A 27 -7.07 9.97 -5.92
N ARG A 28 -7.52 11.02 -5.23
CA ARG A 28 -6.66 12.11 -4.76
C ARG A 28 -5.64 11.60 -3.76
N LEU A 29 -6.07 10.84 -2.75
CA LEU A 29 -5.18 10.30 -1.72
C LEU A 29 -4.24 9.22 -2.28
N GLN A 30 -4.73 8.41 -3.21
CA GLN A 30 -3.90 7.45 -3.93
C GLN A 30 -2.79 8.17 -4.72
N ARG A 31 -3.12 9.25 -5.41
CA ARG A 31 -2.15 10.09 -6.13
C ARG A 31 -1.15 10.73 -5.18
N LEU A 32 -1.60 11.28 -4.06
CA LEU A 32 -0.74 11.84 -3.01
C LEU A 32 0.29 10.81 -2.53
N PHE A 33 -0.15 9.59 -2.21
CA PHE A 33 0.75 8.52 -1.81
C PHE A 33 1.75 8.16 -2.90
N LEU A 34 1.32 7.99 -4.15
CA LEU A 34 2.20 7.65 -5.27
C LEU A 34 3.24 8.75 -5.54
N GLN A 35 2.84 10.01 -5.48
CA GLN A 35 3.77 11.15 -5.58
C GLN A 35 4.82 11.14 -4.45
N SER A 36 4.41 10.79 -3.23
CA SER A 36 5.36 10.67 -2.10
C SER A 36 6.37 9.55 -2.32
N VAL A 37 5.96 8.44 -2.95
CA VAL A 37 6.88 7.35 -3.34
C VAL A 37 7.87 7.82 -4.40
N GLU A 38 7.41 8.52 -5.44
CA GLU A 38 8.24 9.06 -6.52
C GLU A 38 9.25 10.10 -6.01
N ASN A 39 8.84 10.92 -5.03
CA ASN A 39 9.69 11.93 -4.40
C ASN A 39 10.68 11.36 -3.37
N GLY A 40 10.72 10.03 -3.21
CA GLY A 40 11.66 9.37 -2.29
C GLY A 40 11.34 9.68 -0.82
N PHE A 41 10.07 9.50 -0.42
CA PHE A 41 9.66 9.73 0.96
C PHE A 41 10.60 9.04 1.96
N GLY A 42 11.30 9.87 2.73
CA GLY A 42 12.10 9.41 3.85
C GLY A 42 13.57 9.10 3.57
N GLU A 43 14.00 8.99 2.32
CA GLU A 43 15.42 8.97 1.86
C GLU A 43 15.51 8.51 0.38
N PRO A 44 16.66 8.71 -0.29
CA PRO A 44 16.89 8.15 -1.62
C PRO A 44 17.08 6.63 -1.56
N GLU A 45 16.01 5.92 -1.16
CA GLU A 45 15.97 4.45 -1.07
C GLU A 45 16.34 3.79 -2.40
N TRP A 46 16.05 4.50 -3.49
CA TRP A 46 16.30 4.07 -4.84
C TRP A 46 17.78 3.95 -5.20
N ASN A 47 18.68 4.60 -4.44
CA ASN A 47 20.12 4.64 -4.69
C ASN A 47 20.96 3.97 -3.60
N ARG A 48 20.34 3.24 -2.66
CA ARG A 48 21.08 2.52 -1.61
C ARG A 48 21.86 1.33 -2.19
N GLN A 49 22.98 1.02 -1.52
CA GLN A 49 23.85 -0.13 -1.85
C GLN A 49 23.77 -1.18 -0.72
N PRO A 50 23.92 -2.46 -1.02
CA PRO A 50 24.15 -3.03 -2.36
C PRO A 50 22.84 -3.08 -3.18
N ASP A 51 22.92 -2.81 -4.49
CA ASP A 51 21.76 -2.81 -5.37
C ASP A 51 21.02 -4.15 -5.38
N SER A 52 21.73 -5.26 -5.23
CA SER A 52 21.14 -6.60 -5.13
C SER A 52 20.16 -6.78 -3.97
N LEU A 53 20.25 -5.96 -2.90
CA LEU A 53 19.31 -5.94 -1.79
C LEU A 53 18.08 -5.06 -2.08
N TYR A 54 18.29 -3.92 -2.74
CA TYR A 54 17.26 -2.91 -2.94
C TYR A 54 16.51 -3.01 -4.27
N ALA A 55 17.12 -3.60 -5.32
CA ALA A 55 16.43 -3.84 -6.59
C ALA A 55 15.16 -4.71 -6.45
N PRO A 56 15.16 -5.82 -5.67
CA PRO A 56 13.95 -6.60 -5.42
C PRO A 56 12.86 -5.81 -4.71
N GLN A 57 13.23 -4.91 -3.79
CA GLN A 57 12.27 -4.06 -3.07
C GLN A 57 11.60 -3.05 -4.03
N ARG A 58 12.40 -2.38 -4.87
CA ARG A 58 11.88 -1.49 -5.91
C ARG A 58 10.95 -2.23 -6.86
N TYR A 59 11.31 -3.46 -7.22
CA TYR A 59 10.52 -4.30 -8.09
C TYR A 59 9.14 -4.60 -7.51
N ILE A 60 9.06 -5.10 -6.28
CA ILE A 60 7.77 -5.44 -5.67
C ILE A 60 6.92 -4.19 -5.39
N LEU A 61 7.52 -3.13 -4.90
CA LEU A 61 6.85 -1.84 -4.70
C LEU A 61 6.34 -1.25 -6.03
N GLY A 62 7.07 -1.46 -7.12
CA GLY A 62 6.69 -1.04 -8.48
C GLY A 62 5.70 -1.96 -9.21
N MET A 63 5.32 -3.11 -8.65
CA MET A 63 4.34 -4.02 -9.29
C MET A 63 2.93 -3.44 -9.42
N GLY A 64 2.68 -2.25 -8.87
CA GLY A 64 1.37 -1.62 -8.87
C GLY A 64 0.46 -2.19 -7.78
N GLY A 65 -0.84 -1.88 -7.89
CA GLY A 65 -1.88 -2.28 -6.95
C GLY A 65 -2.79 -1.13 -6.57
N LYS A 66 -3.90 -1.44 -5.90
CA LYS A 66 -4.91 -0.44 -5.51
C LYS A 66 -4.45 0.50 -4.39
N ARG A 67 -3.31 0.22 -3.74
CA ARG A 67 -2.76 1.00 -2.61
C ARG A 67 -3.82 1.29 -1.52
N LEU A 68 -4.68 0.32 -1.25
CA LEU A 68 -5.81 0.51 -0.33
C LEU A 68 -5.33 0.84 1.09
N ARG A 69 -4.33 0.12 1.60
CA ARG A 69 -3.82 0.30 2.95
C ARG A 69 -3.22 1.69 3.20
N PRO A 70 -2.28 2.20 2.39
CA PRO A 70 -1.81 3.57 2.55
C PRO A 70 -2.92 4.60 2.41
N VAL A 71 -3.87 4.43 1.48
CA VAL A 71 -5.02 5.33 1.33
C VAL A 71 -5.89 5.36 2.60
N LEU A 72 -6.11 4.21 3.26
CA LEU A 72 -6.85 4.15 4.52
C LEU A 72 -6.17 4.97 5.64
N SER A 73 -4.84 4.93 5.73
CA SER A 73 -4.11 5.77 6.71
C SER A 73 -4.32 7.26 6.45
N LEU A 74 -4.23 7.68 5.19
CA LEU A 74 -4.45 9.07 4.80
C LEU A 74 -5.90 9.52 5.04
N MET A 75 -6.88 8.67 4.68
CA MET A 75 -8.31 8.93 4.92
C MET A 75 -8.63 9.07 6.41
N ALA A 76 -8.02 8.24 7.27
CA ALA A 76 -8.24 8.30 8.70
C ALA A 76 -7.77 9.64 9.31
N ALA A 77 -6.62 10.17 8.85
CA ALA A 77 -6.15 11.49 9.25
C ALA A 77 -7.10 12.61 8.80
N GLU A 78 -7.55 12.59 7.55
CA GLU A 78 -8.51 13.58 7.05
C GLU A 78 -9.86 13.53 7.75
N ALA A 79 -10.35 12.34 8.10
CA ALA A 79 -11.59 12.18 8.84
C ALA A 79 -11.56 12.86 10.23
N LEU A 80 -10.36 13.08 10.79
CA LEU A 80 -10.13 13.83 12.03
C LEU A 80 -9.84 15.32 11.79
N GLY A 81 -9.93 15.80 10.55
CA GLY A 81 -9.70 17.20 10.20
C GLY A 81 -8.23 17.58 10.02
N ALA A 82 -7.30 16.61 10.04
CA ALA A 82 -5.91 16.85 9.75
C ALA A 82 -5.64 16.85 8.22
N GLN A 83 -4.48 17.34 7.81
CA GLN A 83 -4.03 17.18 6.43
C GLN A 83 -3.56 15.73 6.20
N ALA A 84 -3.87 15.15 5.04
CA ALA A 84 -3.53 13.76 4.74
C ALA A 84 -2.02 13.48 4.85
N GLU A 85 -1.20 14.48 4.52
CA GLU A 85 0.26 14.41 4.49
C GLU A 85 0.87 14.02 5.85
N VAL A 86 0.22 14.37 6.97
CA VAL A 86 0.72 14.00 8.32
C VAL A 86 0.76 12.48 8.51
N ALA A 87 -0.08 11.74 7.78
CA ALA A 87 -0.16 10.29 7.85
C ALA A 87 0.72 9.56 6.79
N LEU A 88 1.50 10.29 5.97
CA LEU A 88 2.42 9.65 5.01
C LEU A 88 3.42 8.69 5.68
N PRO A 89 4.03 8.99 6.85
CA PRO A 89 4.86 8.04 7.56
C PRO A 89 4.15 6.71 7.87
N ALA A 90 2.92 6.79 8.37
CA ALA A 90 2.08 5.63 8.64
C ALA A 90 1.71 4.86 7.36
N ALA A 91 1.33 5.57 6.30
CA ALA A 91 0.98 5.00 5.00
C ALA A 91 2.15 4.23 4.39
N HIS A 92 3.37 4.78 4.44
CA HIS A 92 4.58 4.11 3.97
C HIS A 92 4.94 2.89 4.82
N ALA A 93 4.82 2.99 6.15
CA ALA A 93 5.10 1.88 7.05
C ALA A 93 4.21 0.67 6.73
N VAL A 94 2.91 0.89 6.60
CA VAL A 94 1.94 -0.17 6.31
C VAL A 94 2.16 -0.77 4.93
N GLU A 95 2.47 0.02 3.91
CA GLU A 95 2.72 -0.49 2.57
C GLU A 95 4.03 -1.27 2.47
N ARG A 96 5.10 -0.83 3.17
CA ARG A 96 6.36 -1.57 3.26
C ARG A 96 6.18 -2.90 3.98
N PHE A 97 5.50 -2.89 5.12
CA PHE A 97 5.17 -4.12 5.85
C PHE A 97 4.34 -5.08 4.99
N HIS A 98 3.34 -4.57 4.27
CA HIS A 98 2.55 -5.39 3.36
C HIS A 98 3.42 -6.03 2.27
N ASN A 99 4.34 -5.28 1.66
CA ASN A 99 5.20 -5.83 0.62
C ASN A 99 6.28 -6.79 1.19
N PHE A 100 6.76 -6.56 2.42
CA PHE A 100 7.55 -7.53 3.16
C PHE A 100 6.79 -8.85 3.29
N SER A 101 5.56 -8.81 3.83
CA SER A 101 4.76 -10.03 4.02
C SER A 101 4.46 -10.74 2.69
N LEU A 102 4.27 -10.01 1.59
CA LEU A 102 4.07 -10.60 0.26
C LEU A 102 5.31 -11.32 -0.28
N ILE A 103 6.52 -10.79 -0.05
CA ILE A 103 7.76 -11.47 -0.47
C ILE A 103 7.93 -12.80 0.27
N HIS A 104 7.67 -12.79 1.59
CA HIS A 104 7.81 -14.00 2.42
C HIS A 104 6.71 -15.01 2.15
N ASP A 105 5.47 -14.55 1.96
CA ASP A 105 4.32 -15.37 1.53
C ASP A 105 4.62 -16.08 0.22
N ASP A 106 5.10 -15.36 -0.81
CA ASP A 106 5.49 -15.95 -2.09
C ASP A 106 6.57 -17.06 -1.97
N ILE A 107 7.48 -16.94 -1.00
CA ILE A 107 8.50 -17.96 -0.75
C ILE A 107 7.88 -19.19 -0.08
N MET A 108 7.03 -18.99 0.93
CA MET A 108 6.36 -20.07 1.68
C MET A 108 5.42 -20.87 0.77
N ASP A 109 4.69 -20.16 -0.10
CA ASP A 109 3.76 -20.77 -1.05
C ASP A 109 4.44 -21.29 -2.33
N GLU A 110 5.77 -21.16 -2.46
CA GLU A 110 6.53 -21.48 -3.69
C GLU A 110 5.90 -20.84 -4.95
N ALA A 111 5.27 -19.67 -4.79
CA ALA A 111 4.49 -19.03 -5.83
C ALA A 111 5.38 -18.49 -6.97
N PRO A 112 5.24 -18.96 -8.22
CA PRO A 112 6.11 -18.53 -9.32
C PRO A 112 5.78 -17.12 -9.83
N VAL A 113 4.52 -16.68 -9.63
CA VAL A 113 3.99 -15.44 -10.23
C VAL A 113 3.10 -14.69 -9.24
N ARG A 114 3.27 -13.36 -9.17
CA ARG A 114 2.39 -12.42 -8.47
C ARG A 114 1.98 -11.28 -9.40
N ARG A 115 0.68 -11.02 -9.49
CA ARG A 115 0.11 -9.96 -10.37
C ARG A 115 0.59 -10.06 -11.84
N GLY A 116 0.74 -11.29 -12.35
CA GLY A 116 1.20 -11.55 -13.72
C GLY A 116 2.70 -11.34 -13.97
N LYS A 117 3.50 -11.12 -12.91
CA LYS A 117 4.96 -10.99 -13.00
C LYS A 117 5.64 -12.06 -12.15
N PRO A 118 6.86 -12.51 -12.48
CA PRO A 118 7.63 -13.42 -11.63
C PRO A 118 7.75 -12.87 -10.21
N THR A 119 7.74 -13.78 -9.21
CA THR A 119 7.96 -13.39 -7.81
C THR A 119 9.40 -12.99 -7.55
N VAL A 120 9.66 -12.34 -6.41
CA VAL A 120 11.01 -11.89 -6.06
C VAL A 120 11.97 -13.08 -5.95
N HIS A 121 11.56 -14.16 -5.26
CA HIS A 121 12.42 -15.35 -5.10
C HIS A 121 12.69 -16.08 -6.42
N THR A 122 11.74 -16.06 -7.35
CA THR A 122 11.94 -16.63 -8.70
C THR A 122 12.96 -15.83 -9.50
N THR A 123 13.01 -14.49 -9.32
CA THR A 123 13.88 -13.60 -10.10
C THR A 123 15.27 -13.47 -9.49
N TRP A 124 15.42 -13.37 -8.16
CA TRP A 124 16.69 -13.09 -7.46
C TRP A 124 17.16 -14.20 -6.54
N GLY A 125 16.40 -15.30 -6.43
CA GLY A 125 16.67 -16.40 -5.53
C GLY A 125 16.14 -16.16 -4.11
N THR A 126 15.92 -17.28 -3.39
CA THR A 126 15.27 -17.31 -2.08
C THR A 126 16.01 -16.47 -1.03
N ASN A 127 17.33 -16.60 -0.92
CA ASN A 127 18.11 -15.88 0.10
C ASN A 127 18.04 -14.35 -0.10
N THR A 128 18.12 -13.89 -1.35
CA THR A 128 17.97 -12.45 -1.65
C THR A 128 16.56 -11.97 -1.36
N ALA A 129 15.54 -12.77 -1.65
CA ALA A 129 14.16 -12.44 -1.36
C ALA A 129 13.91 -12.31 0.16
N ILE A 130 14.42 -13.26 0.97
CA ILE A 130 14.34 -13.18 2.44
C ILE A 130 14.96 -11.88 2.94
N LEU A 131 16.24 -11.61 2.58
CA LEU A 131 16.94 -10.40 3.04
C LEU A 131 16.26 -9.11 2.58
N SER A 132 15.72 -9.10 1.35
CA SER A 132 15.01 -7.92 0.83
C SER A 132 13.70 -7.68 1.57
N GLY A 133 13.00 -8.76 1.95
CA GLY A 133 11.81 -8.67 2.80
C GLY A 133 12.15 -8.14 4.19
N ASP A 134 13.18 -8.71 4.85
CA ASP A 134 13.63 -8.26 6.17
C ASP A 134 14.01 -6.78 6.17
N ALA A 135 14.72 -6.34 5.13
CA ALA A 135 15.07 -4.93 4.98
C ALA A 135 13.82 -4.04 4.82
N LEU A 136 12.79 -4.48 4.08
CA LEU A 136 11.50 -3.76 4.00
C LEU A 136 10.81 -3.65 5.35
N LEU A 137 10.86 -4.68 6.19
CA LEU A 137 10.32 -4.62 7.55
C LEU A 137 11.06 -3.55 8.37
N VAL A 138 12.39 -3.52 8.34
CA VAL A 138 13.18 -2.47 9.02
C VAL A 138 12.81 -1.08 8.49
N MET A 139 12.65 -0.94 7.17
CA MET A 139 12.26 0.32 6.54
C MET A 139 10.82 0.74 6.90
N ALA A 140 9.93 -0.20 7.24
CA ALA A 140 8.61 0.13 7.79
C ALA A 140 8.75 0.82 9.16
N TYR A 141 9.63 0.33 10.04
CA TYR A 141 9.93 1.01 11.30
C TYR A 141 10.58 2.38 11.10
N GLU A 142 11.49 2.52 10.13
CA GLU A 142 12.08 3.82 9.78
C GLU A 142 11.02 4.82 9.28
N SER A 143 9.96 4.34 8.63
CA SER A 143 8.83 5.22 8.29
C SER A 143 8.09 5.68 9.54
N LEU A 144 7.76 4.78 10.47
CA LEU A 144 7.08 5.14 11.73
C LEU A 144 7.88 6.12 12.57
N ARG A 145 9.21 6.00 12.56
CA ARG A 145 10.11 6.92 13.27
C ARG A 145 9.97 8.40 12.83
N GLN A 146 9.35 8.65 11.68
CA GLN A 146 9.06 10.00 11.22
C GLN A 146 7.77 10.60 11.81
N LEU A 147 6.99 9.80 12.55
CA LEU A 147 5.87 10.33 13.32
C LEU A 147 6.36 11.19 14.49
N PRO A 148 5.55 12.13 14.99
CA PRO A 148 5.90 12.91 16.18
C PRO A 148 6.19 11.99 17.38
N ASP A 149 7.20 12.36 18.19
CA ASP A 149 7.62 11.59 19.36
C ASP A 149 6.47 11.32 20.34
N ALA A 150 5.51 12.23 20.45
CA ALA A 150 4.37 12.11 21.34
C ALA A 150 3.47 10.92 20.98
N VAL A 151 3.34 10.57 19.70
CA VAL A 151 2.45 9.51 19.22
C VAL A 151 3.20 8.22 18.85
N LEU A 152 4.51 8.31 18.66
CA LEU A 152 5.35 7.18 18.23
C LEU A 152 5.22 5.93 19.13
N PRO A 153 5.18 6.01 20.47
CA PRO A 153 5.01 4.82 21.32
C PRO A 153 3.69 4.10 21.06
N GLN A 154 2.62 4.83 20.79
CA GLN A 154 1.31 4.23 20.48
C GLN A 154 1.28 3.63 19.08
N ALA A 155 1.84 4.33 18.10
CA ALA A 155 1.99 3.84 16.73
C ALA A 155 2.78 2.52 16.71
N LEU A 156 3.90 2.44 17.43
CA LEU A 156 4.69 1.22 17.56
C LEU A 156 3.92 0.08 18.23
N ARG A 157 3.12 0.38 19.27
CA ARG A 157 2.29 -0.63 19.95
C ARG A 157 1.27 -1.24 18.98
N VAL A 158 0.59 -0.40 18.20
CA VAL A 158 -0.38 -0.83 17.20
C VAL A 158 0.29 -1.68 16.11
N PHE A 159 1.40 -1.18 15.58
CA PHE A 159 2.13 -1.84 14.51
C PHE A 159 2.68 -3.20 14.95
N ASN A 160 3.33 -3.28 16.12
CA ASN A 160 3.91 -4.53 16.64
C ASN A 160 2.84 -5.59 16.92
N ARG A 161 1.71 -5.20 17.53
CA ARG A 161 0.57 -6.11 17.71
C ARG A 161 0.12 -6.68 16.37
N THR A 162 -0.11 -5.81 15.39
CA THR A 162 -0.56 -6.21 14.06
C THR A 162 0.46 -7.08 13.34
N ALA A 163 1.75 -6.75 13.45
CA ALA A 163 2.81 -7.56 12.83
C ALA A 163 2.83 -8.99 13.38
N LEU A 164 2.66 -9.17 14.69
CA LEU A 164 2.54 -10.49 15.32
C LEU A 164 1.28 -11.22 14.86
N GLU A 165 0.13 -10.54 14.86
CA GLU A 165 -1.14 -11.12 14.38
C GLU A 165 -1.04 -11.59 12.92
N VAL A 166 -0.36 -10.84 12.04
CA VAL A 166 -0.13 -11.27 10.65
C VAL A 166 0.74 -12.52 10.58
N CYS A 167 1.81 -12.60 11.38
CA CYS A 167 2.66 -13.80 11.44
C CYS A 167 1.88 -15.01 11.95
N GLU A 168 1.06 -14.84 13.00
CA GLU A 168 0.19 -15.89 13.52
C GLU A 168 -0.85 -16.35 12.50
N GLY A 169 -1.43 -15.40 11.74
CA GLY A 169 -2.37 -15.70 10.65
C GLY A 169 -1.73 -16.50 9.53
N GLN A 170 -0.50 -16.15 9.15
CA GLN A 170 0.26 -16.89 8.13
C GLN A 170 0.63 -18.29 8.63
N GLN A 171 1.03 -18.44 9.90
CA GLN A 171 1.32 -19.75 10.46
C GLN A 171 0.08 -20.65 10.47
N TRP A 172 -1.08 -20.14 10.86
CA TRP A 172 -2.32 -20.92 10.80
C TRP A 172 -2.71 -21.29 9.39
N ASP A 173 -2.50 -20.42 8.40
CA ASP A 173 -2.76 -20.74 7.00
C ASP A 173 -1.94 -21.96 6.55
N MET A 174 -0.63 -21.98 6.84
CA MET A 174 0.25 -23.11 6.57
C MET A 174 -0.16 -24.38 7.35
N ASP A 175 -0.49 -24.25 8.65
CA ASP A 175 -0.90 -25.38 9.48
C ASP A 175 -2.20 -26.02 8.95
N PHE A 176 -3.10 -25.22 8.39
CA PHE A 176 -4.38 -25.68 7.86
C PHE A 176 -4.25 -26.48 6.56
N GLU A 177 -3.18 -26.29 5.79
CA GLU A 177 -2.90 -27.07 4.58
C GLU A 177 -2.78 -28.58 4.87
N THR A 178 -2.40 -28.95 6.08
CA THR A 178 -2.17 -30.34 6.51
C THR A 178 -3.30 -30.92 7.36
N GLN A 179 -4.38 -30.15 7.60
CA GLN A 179 -5.52 -30.57 8.43
C GLN A 179 -6.72 -31.01 7.60
N ASP A 180 -7.25 -32.21 7.88
CA ASP A 180 -8.44 -32.72 7.20
C ASP A 180 -9.73 -31.95 7.52
N HIS A 181 -9.80 -31.33 8.71
CA HIS A 181 -10.97 -30.60 9.18
C HIS A 181 -10.57 -29.32 9.92
N ILE A 182 -11.07 -28.18 9.44
CA ILE A 182 -10.92 -26.88 10.07
C ILE A 182 -12.32 -26.37 10.44
N GLN A 183 -12.48 -25.90 11.68
CA GLN A 183 -13.72 -25.25 12.09
C GLN A 183 -13.86 -23.86 11.44
N GLU A 184 -15.09 -23.46 11.08
CA GLU A 184 -15.36 -22.14 10.49
C GLU A 184 -14.77 -20.98 11.31
N GLY A 185 -14.90 -21.04 12.65
CA GLY A 185 -14.33 -20.02 13.54
C GLY A 185 -12.81 -19.91 13.45
N GLN A 186 -12.10 -21.05 13.32
CA GLN A 186 -10.64 -21.05 13.14
C GLN A 186 -10.24 -20.44 11.78
N TYR A 187 -10.96 -20.78 10.72
CA TYR A 187 -10.73 -20.23 9.38
C TYR A 187 -10.96 -18.71 9.34
N LEU A 188 -12.06 -18.24 9.94
CA LEU A 188 -12.34 -16.80 10.05
C LEU A 188 -11.29 -16.06 10.87
N GLN A 189 -10.78 -16.67 11.94
CA GLN A 189 -9.70 -16.11 12.75
C GLN A 189 -8.40 -16.00 11.93
N MET A 190 -8.04 -17.03 11.20
CA MET A 190 -6.87 -17.04 10.31
C MET A 190 -6.96 -15.92 9.27
N ILE A 191 -8.09 -15.80 8.53
CA ILE A 191 -8.28 -14.74 7.54
C ILE A 191 -8.22 -13.35 8.19
N ARG A 192 -8.82 -13.18 9.37
CA ARG A 192 -8.77 -11.93 10.11
C ARG A 192 -7.32 -11.54 10.37
N TYR A 193 -6.49 -12.46 10.87
CA TYR A 193 -5.10 -12.20 11.22
C TYR A 193 -4.22 -12.04 9.98
N LYS A 194 -4.34 -12.92 9.00
CA LYS A 194 -3.55 -12.83 7.75
C LYS A 194 -3.86 -11.57 6.95
N THR A 195 -5.11 -11.06 6.99
CA THR A 195 -5.56 -10.03 6.04
C THR A 195 -6.14 -8.78 6.70
N SER A 196 -7.13 -8.94 7.61
CA SER A 196 -7.96 -7.82 8.06
C SER A 196 -7.27 -6.92 9.07
N VAL A 197 -6.43 -7.48 9.97
CA VAL A 197 -5.76 -6.70 11.01
C VAL A 197 -4.88 -5.59 10.46
N LEU A 198 -4.25 -5.80 9.31
CA LEU A 198 -3.41 -4.78 8.68
C LEU A 198 -4.24 -3.62 8.08
N LEU A 199 -5.49 -3.85 7.69
CA LEU A 199 -6.41 -2.78 7.30
C LEU A 199 -6.81 -1.93 8.51
N GLY A 200 -7.11 -2.59 9.63
CA GLY A 200 -7.38 -1.91 10.91
C GLY A 200 -6.18 -1.11 11.40
N CYS A 201 -4.98 -1.69 11.32
CA CYS A 201 -3.72 -1.01 11.64
C CYS A 201 -3.51 0.26 10.79
N ALA A 202 -3.78 0.19 9.49
CA ALA A 202 -3.65 1.34 8.60
C ALA A 202 -4.53 2.51 9.05
N LEU A 203 -5.79 2.24 9.42
CA LEU A 203 -6.71 3.24 9.95
C LEU A 203 -6.22 3.79 11.30
N GLU A 204 -5.86 2.91 12.24
CA GLU A 204 -5.43 3.29 13.59
C GLU A 204 -4.15 4.13 13.57
N LEU A 205 -3.18 3.78 12.72
CA LEU A 205 -1.96 4.57 12.55
C LEU A 205 -2.24 5.95 11.92
N GLY A 206 -3.19 6.03 10.98
CA GLY A 206 -3.64 7.31 10.44
C GLY A 206 -4.28 8.22 11.49
N VAL A 207 -5.07 7.63 12.41
CA VAL A 207 -5.64 8.35 13.57
C VAL A 207 -4.55 8.89 14.49
N TRP A 208 -3.54 8.08 14.83
CA TRP A 208 -2.41 8.53 15.66
C TRP A 208 -1.57 9.62 14.99
N ALA A 209 -1.38 9.53 13.68
CA ALA A 209 -0.63 10.53 12.93
C ALA A 209 -1.31 11.92 12.91
N ALA A 210 -2.63 11.98 13.16
CA ALA A 210 -3.42 13.19 13.18
C ALA A 210 -3.48 13.89 14.55
N GLN A 211 -2.85 13.32 15.58
CA GLN A 211 -2.82 13.85 16.95
C GLN A 211 -1.54 14.63 17.22
#